data_a0775d465d3671d40e89c33aa2f42bae
#
_entry.id   a0775d465d3671d40e89c33aa2f42bae
#
_cell.length_a   1.000
_cell.length_b   1.000
_cell.length_c   1.000
_cell.angle_alpha   90.00
_cell.angle_beta   90.00
_cell.angle_gamma   90.00
#
_symmetry.space_group_name_H-M   'P 1'
#
loop_
_entity.id
_entity.type
_entity.pdbx_description
1 polymer ?
#
loop_
_entity_poly.entity_id
_entity_poly.type
_entity_poly.pdbx_seq_one_letter_code
_entity_poly.pdbx_strand_id
1 'polypeptide(L)'
;MKKASAILFITMILSVISACGDMDLTESNSAHQRYNSNVSVWYVDDHSDLWTNFENLSDEYNSTNGKEQSVKISSRSFPDDQSLVHELMDAPKPPSVVLCSGETAAYLDFIGIPHSTNKCFQDWQLAHFDQDYLSSGMNDRGRFSVPISFSPEILFINNQLVDGTESYSPENLSTLEGLNSTSFYYEKETGKPFFTAESFSSIIRTTMASRGEDFHAKRNVDIDSDNFKYAYNILAQIAFHQALILSDEDASQLVLNGEIPCAIVRSDSLMKHIDKEDVDSYTFLPYPYLENGEKVYGLHFCSAMVTAKKEKEMYAAAEFLSWLCSNGDRLTADTGFFPSWAVSEGETHTSRIIGSDAFYRVIGNAFSQMEQTGRPYYSGNPSEYYENWQTFEQDYRERMSHLLDY
;
A
#
# COMPACT_ATOMS: atom_id res chain seq x y z
N MET A 1 20.53 -36.42 53.82
CA MET A 1 20.01 -36.64 52.46
C MET A 1 19.10 -35.53 51.90
N LYS A 2 18.89 -34.37 52.57
CA LYS A 2 18.04 -33.27 52.07
C LYS A 2 18.79 -32.09 51.44
N LYS A 3 20.14 -32.06 51.48
CA LYS A 3 20.92 -30.97 50.87
C LYS A 3 21.45 -31.28 49.48
N ALA A 4 21.47 -32.52 49.03
CA ALA A 4 21.93 -32.92 47.69
C ALA A 4 20.87 -32.71 46.61
N SER A 5 19.56 -32.79 46.94
CA SER A 5 18.47 -32.60 46.00
C SER A 5 18.23 -31.11 45.60
N ALA A 6 18.61 -30.19 46.47
CA ALA A 6 18.44 -28.77 46.18
C ALA A 6 19.48 -28.20 45.18
N ILE A 7 20.68 -28.76 45.19
CA ILE A 7 21.75 -28.34 44.28
C ILE A 7 21.53 -28.88 42.87
N LEU A 8 20.92 -30.07 42.74
CA LEU A 8 20.58 -30.63 41.43
C LEU A 8 19.43 -29.90 40.73
N PHE A 9 18.51 -29.34 41.53
CA PHE A 9 17.39 -28.55 40.97
C PHE A 9 17.80 -27.13 40.53
N ILE A 10 18.76 -26.52 41.22
CA ILE A 10 19.32 -25.21 40.86
C ILE A 10 20.20 -25.28 39.60
N THR A 11 20.97 -26.39 39.42
CA THR A 11 21.73 -26.59 38.20
C THR A 11 20.87 -26.91 36.99
N MET A 12 19.70 -27.53 37.19
CA MET A 12 18.75 -27.79 36.08
C MET A 12 17.94 -26.53 35.66
N ILE A 13 17.70 -25.62 36.58
CA ILE A 13 17.05 -24.32 36.27
C ILE A 13 18.02 -23.34 35.61
N LEU A 14 19.33 -23.37 35.96
CA LEU A 14 20.34 -22.55 35.33
C LEU A 14 20.70 -23.04 33.89
N SER A 15 20.50 -24.31 33.57
CA SER A 15 20.71 -24.83 32.20
C SER A 15 19.51 -24.51 31.26
N VAL A 16 18.33 -24.22 31.79
CA VAL A 16 17.15 -23.80 30.99
C VAL A 16 17.17 -22.30 30.70
N ILE A 17 17.77 -21.48 31.57
CA ILE A 17 17.90 -20.02 31.36
C ILE A 17 19.05 -19.69 30.38
N SER A 18 20.03 -20.57 30.18
CA SER A 18 21.05 -20.39 29.14
C SER A 18 20.64 -20.87 27.75
N ALA A 19 19.41 -21.37 27.57
CA ALA A 19 18.85 -21.77 26.27
C ALA A 19 17.93 -20.69 25.66
N CYS A 20 17.68 -19.57 26.37
CA CYS A 20 17.12 -18.34 25.82
C CYS A 20 18.26 -17.32 25.58
N GLY A 21 19.35 -17.79 25.01
CA GLY A 21 20.38 -16.96 24.43
C GLY A 21 19.97 -16.63 23.02
N ASP A 22 20.02 -15.35 22.71
CA ASP A 22 20.12 -14.74 21.39
C ASP A 22 19.80 -15.72 20.26
N MET A 23 18.59 -15.66 19.72
CA MET A 23 18.45 -16.02 18.32
C MET A 23 19.26 -14.96 17.56
N ASP A 24 20.58 -15.16 17.57
CA ASP A 24 21.41 -14.70 16.48
C ASP A 24 20.70 -15.19 15.22
N LEU A 25 20.08 -14.29 14.50
CA LEU A 25 19.73 -14.45 13.08
C LEU A 25 21.06 -14.46 12.30
N THR A 26 22.02 -15.20 12.82
CA THR A 26 23.29 -15.43 12.14
C THR A 26 22.99 -16.28 10.93
N GLU A 27 23.00 -15.56 9.76
CA GLU A 27 23.63 -16.07 8.55
C GLU A 27 23.79 -17.59 8.51
N SER A 28 22.65 -18.31 8.38
CA SER A 28 22.75 -19.72 8.07
C SER A 28 23.21 -19.83 6.62
N ASN A 29 24.48 -20.12 6.42
CA ASN A 29 25.10 -20.77 5.23
C ASN A 29 24.54 -20.47 3.81
N SER A 30 23.84 -19.37 3.57
CA SER A 30 23.51 -18.90 2.23
C SER A 30 24.73 -18.31 1.49
N ALA A 31 25.82 -18.16 2.18
CA ALA A 31 26.98 -17.37 1.78
C ALA A 31 27.66 -17.80 0.47
N HIS A 32 27.26 -18.89 -0.21
CA HIS A 32 27.89 -19.27 -1.49
C HIS A 32 27.00 -20.09 -2.44
N GLN A 33 25.67 -19.99 -2.34
CA GLN A 33 24.84 -20.68 -3.32
C GLN A 33 24.87 -19.90 -4.66
N ARG A 34 25.50 -20.48 -5.68
CA ARG A 34 25.53 -19.94 -7.03
C ARG A 34 24.32 -20.42 -7.82
N TYR A 35 23.46 -19.51 -8.21
CA TYR A 35 22.26 -19.85 -8.98
C TYR A 35 22.53 -20.01 -10.47
N ASN A 36 23.52 -19.27 -11.04
CA ASN A 36 23.79 -19.20 -12.49
C ASN A 36 22.51 -18.93 -13.28
N SER A 37 21.82 -17.87 -12.94
CA SER A 37 20.49 -17.55 -13.47
C SER A 37 20.37 -16.12 -13.91
N ASN A 38 19.56 -15.87 -14.95
CA ASN A 38 19.09 -14.54 -15.33
C ASN A 38 17.67 -14.41 -14.81
N VAL A 39 17.40 -13.34 -14.07
CA VAL A 39 16.08 -12.96 -13.58
C VAL A 39 15.60 -11.77 -14.39
N SER A 40 14.56 -11.97 -15.18
CA SER A 40 13.90 -10.92 -15.93
C SER A 40 12.75 -10.35 -15.11
N VAL A 41 12.69 -9.03 -14.96
CA VAL A 41 11.68 -8.31 -14.20
C VAL A 41 10.87 -7.43 -15.14
N TRP A 42 9.57 -7.60 -15.17
CA TRP A 42 8.65 -6.71 -15.86
C TRP A 42 7.91 -5.84 -14.83
N TYR A 43 7.79 -4.54 -15.09
CA TYR A 43 7.16 -3.61 -14.17
C TYR A 43 6.33 -2.55 -14.88
N VAL A 44 5.39 -1.96 -14.17
CA VAL A 44 4.60 -0.82 -14.64
C VAL A 44 5.30 0.46 -14.21
N ASP A 45 5.72 1.25 -15.18
CA ASP A 45 6.37 2.54 -14.97
C ASP A 45 5.31 3.64 -15.00
N ASP A 46 4.94 4.09 -13.82
CA ASP A 46 4.02 5.21 -13.61
C ASP A 46 4.73 6.58 -13.55
N HIS A 47 5.98 6.64 -14.04
CA HIS A 47 6.85 7.79 -14.02
C HIS A 47 7.23 8.30 -12.62
N SER A 48 7.10 7.44 -11.60
CA SER A 48 7.58 7.75 -10.25
C SER A 48 9.08 7.46 -10.11
N ASP A 49 9.72 8.15 -9.16
CA ASP A 49 11.13 7.90 -8.81
C ASP A 49 11.37 6.49 -8.26
N LEU A 50 10.32 5.78 -7.86
CA LEU A 50 10.39 4.37 -7.45
C LEU A 50 11.11 3.51 -8.49
N TRP A 51 10.81 3.72 -9.76
CA TRP A 51 11.39 2.92 -10.85
C TRP A 51 12.82 3.32 -11.17
N THR A 52 13.16 4.60 -11.04
CA THR A 52 14.56 5.06 -11.10
C THR A 52 15.39 4.44 -9.98
N ASN A 53 14.86 4.42 -8.75
CA ASN A 53 15.51 3.78 -7.61
C ASN A 53 15.63 2.27 -7.79
N PHE A 54 14.59 1.61 -8.31
CA PHE A 54 14.61 0.18 -8.64
C PHE A 54 15.69 -0.17 -9.66
N GLU A 55 15.84 0.60 -10.74
CA GLU A 55 16.88 0.36 -11.75
C GLU A 55 18.29 0.54 -11.16
N ASN A 56 18.51 1.60 -10.38
CA ASN A 56 19.79 1.85 -9.69
C ASN A 56 20.13 0.69 -8.73
N LEU A 57 19.17 0.22 -7.95
CA LEU A 57 19.37 -0.93 -7.06
C LEU A 57 19.60 -2.23 -7.84
N SER A 58 18.92 -2.44 -8.95
CA SER A 58 19.12 -3.60 -9.82
C SER A 58 20.56 -3.63 -10.39
N ASP A 59 21.08 -2.48 -10.81
CA ASP A 59 22.47 -2.35 -11.29
C ASP A 59 23.49 -2.58 -10.17
N GLU A 60 23.22 -2.07 -8.97
CA GLU A 60 24.05 -2.33 -7.80
C GLU A 60 24.04 -3.83 -7.44
N TYR A 61 22.85 -4.46 -7.38
CA TYR A 61 22.76 -5.91 -7.16
C TYR A 61 23.58 -6.70 -8.20
N ASN A 62 23.46 -6.36 -9.47
CA ASN A 62 24.19 -7.00 -10.55
C ASN A 62 25.71 -6.90 -10.39
N SER A 63 26.21 -5.80 -9.82
CA SER A 63 27.64 -5.56 -9.61
C SER A 63 28.21 -6.16 -8.32
N THR A 64 27.34 -6.47 -7.35
CA THR A 64 27.68 -6.96 -6.00
C THR A 64 27.14 -8.37 -5.77
N ASN A 65 26.05 -8.50 -5.01
CA ASN A 65 25.43 -9.79 -4.62
C ASN A 65 25.12 -10.69 -5.81
N GLY A 66 24.57 -10.12 -6.88
CA GLY A 66 24.26 -10.85 -8.11
C GLY A 66 25.51 -11.44 -8.76
N LYS A 67 26.64 -10.70 -8.76
CA LYS A 67 27.90 -11.20 -9.28
C LYS A 67 28.45 -12.36 -8.45
N GLU A 68 28.37 -12.29 -7.12
CA GLU A 68 28.82 -13.36 -6.23
C GLU A 68 27.99 -14.62 -6.40
N GLN A 69 26.67 -14.48 -6.54
CA GLN A 69 25.71 -15.57 -6.71
C GLN A 69 25.55 -16.02 -8.18
N SER A 70 26.21 -15.34 -9.12
CA SER A 70 26.05 -15.54 -10.57
C SER A 70 24.60 -15.36 -11.01
N VAL A 71 23.95 -14.30 -10.51
CA VAL A 71 22.60 -13.84 -10.89
C VAL A 71 22.70 -12.52 -11.63
N LYS A 72 21.94 -12.37 -12.70
CA LYS A 72 21.82 -11.12 -13.45
C LYS A 72 20.35 -10.71 -13.52
N ILE A 73 20.06 -9.52 -13.05
CA ILE A 73 18.75 -8.88 -13.19
C ILE A 73 18.71 -8.11 -14.49
N SER A 74 17.60 -8.21 -15.22
CA SER A 74 17.27 -7.41 -16.38
C SER A 74 15.80 -7.00 -16.31
N SER A 75 15.50 -5.77 -16.67
CA SER A 75 14.18 -5.15 -16.51
C SER A 75 13.55 -4.77 -17.85
N ARG A 76 12.22 -4.65 -17.86
CA ARG A 76 11.41 -4.10 -18.93
C ARG A 76 10.21 -3.39 -18.33
N SER A 77 9.99 -2.13 -18.69
CA SER A 77 8.85 -1.32 -18.25
C SER A 77 7.66 -1.39 -19.20
N PHE A 78 6.49 -1.09 -18.66
CA PHE A 78 5.21 -0.95 -19.37
C PHE A 78 4.53 0.34 -18.89
N PRO A 79 3.78 1.05 -19.74
CA PRO A 79 3.19 2.33 -19.39
C PRO A 79 2.02 2.20 -18.39
N ASP A 80 1.38 1.04 -18.33
CA ASP A 80 0.22 0.77 -17.50
C ASP A 80 0.02 -0.73 -17.25
N ASP A 81 -0.81 -1.06 -16.25
CA ASP A 81 -1.15 -2.43 -15.88
C ASP A 81 -1.81 -3.20 -17.02
N GLN A 82 -2.64 -2.56 -17.83
CA GLN A 82 -3.33 -3.22 -18.93
C GLN A 82 -2.35 -3.70 -20.01
N SER A 83 -1.39 -2.85 -20.37
CA SER A 83 -0.31 -3.17 -21.32
C SER A 83 0.57 -4.30 -20.79
N LEU A 84 0.91 -4.29 -19.50
CA LEU A 84 1.64 -5.37 -18.83
C LEU A 84 0.87 -6.70 -18.90
N VAL A 85 -0.40 -6.70 -18.51
CA VAL A 85 -1.26 -7.88 -18.48
C VAL A 85 -1.40 -8.48 -19.88
N HIS A 86 -1.70 -7.65 -20.89
CA HIS A 86 -1.83 -8.08 -22.27
C HIS A 86 -0.56 -8.76 -22.80
N GLU A 87 0.59 -8.11 -22.61
CA GLU A 87 1.87 -8.68 -23.04
C GLU A 87 2.20 -9.97 -22.29
N LEU A 88 1.87 -10.04 -20.99
CA LEU A 88 2.12 -11.23 -20.16
C LEU A 88 1.29 -12.45 -20.61
N MET A 89 0.04 -12.22 -21.05
CA MET A 89 -0.84 -13.28 -21.56
C MET A 89 -0.32 -13.84 -22.88
N ASP A 90 0.24 -13.00 -23.74
CA ASP A 90 0.71 -13.38 -25.08
C ASP A 90 2.18 -13.81 -25.10
N ALA A 91 2.92 -13.61 -24.01
CA ALA A 91 4.36 -13.86 -23.96
C ALA A 91 4.70 -15.35 -24.07
N PRO A 92 5.45 -15.78 -25.10
CA PRO A 92 5.91 -17.16 -25.22
C PRO A 92 6.90 -17.54 -24.09
N LYS A 93 7.55 -16.54 -23.52
CA LYS A 93 8.42 -16.67 -22.34
C LYS A 93 8.10 -15.52 -21.38
N PRO A 94 7.30 -15.78 -20.35
CA PRO A 94 7.01 -14.78 -19.32
C PRO A 94 8.29 -14.38 -18.57
N PRO A 95 8.31 -13.21 -17.90
CA PRO A 95 9.41 -12.80 -17.05
C PRO A 95 9.59 -13.75 -15.87
N SER A 96 10.66 -13.56 -15.09
CA SER A 96 10.86 -14.29 -13.84
C SER A 96 10.10 -13.66 -12.68
N VAL A 97 9.91 -12.33 -12.74
CA VAL A 97 9.20 -11.51 -11.74
C VAL A 97 8.34 -10.49 -12.46
N VAL A 98 7.16 -10.24 -11.92
CA VAL A 98 6.28 -9.13 -12.29
C VAL A 98 6.17 -8.21 -11.08
N LEU A 99 6.45 -6.90 -11.25
CA LEU A 99 6.20 -5.85 -10.27
C LEU A 99 5.02 -5.01 -10.77
N CYS A 100 3.96 -4.97 -9.99
CA CYS A 100 2.72 -4.27 -10.34
C CYS A 100 1.95 -3.88 -9.08
N SER A 101 0.80 -3.23 -9.22
CA SER A 101 -0.09 -2.99 -8.10
C SER A 101 -0.55 -4.30 -7.44
N GLY A 102 -0.91 -4.25 -6.15
CA GLY A 102 -1.47 -5.42 -5.45
C GLY A 102 -2.74 -5.93 -6.11
N GLU A 103 -3.54 -5.03 -6.68
CA GLU A 103 -4.76 -5.36 -7.42
C GLU A 103 -4.43 -6.13 -8.71
N THR A 104 -3.46 -5.66 -9.47
CA THR A 104 -3.02 -6.35 -10.69
C THR A 104 -2.40 -7.70 -10.39
N ALA A 105 -1.62 -7.83 -9.32
CA ALA A 105 -1.08 -9.12 -8.89
C ALA A 105 -2.20 -10.13 -8.56
N ALA A 106 -3.24 -9.68 -7.85
CA ALA A 106 -4.41 -10.50 -7.56
C ALA A 106 -5.20 -10.88 -8.83
N TYR A 107 -5.32 -9.96 -9.78
CA TYR A 107 -5.93 -10.23 -11.09
C TYR A 107 -5.16 -11.28 -11.89
N LEU A 108 -3.84 -11.17 -11.95
CA LEU A 108 -2.98 -12.14 -12.64
C LEU A 108 -3.11 -13.55 -12.04
N ASP A 109 -3.19 -13.67 -10.71
CA ASP A 109 -3.44 -14.95 -10.04
C ASP A 109 -4.83 -15.50 -10.40
N PHE A 110 -5.84 -14.64 -10.44
CA PHE A 110 -7.21 -15.07 -10.76
C PHE A 110 -7.34 -15.56 -12.20
N ILE A 111 -6.84 -14.85 -13.19
CA ILE A 111 -6.88 -15.30 -14.61
C ILE A 111 -5.97 -16.51 -14.86
N GLY A 112 -5.26 -16.96 -13.81
CA GLY A 112 -4.48 -18.19 -13.83
C GLY A 112 -3.09 -18.05 -14.45
N ILE A 113 -2.48 -16.86 -14.39
CA ILE A 113 -1.07 -16.71 -14.75
C ILE A 113 -0.23 -17.60 -13.84
N PRO A 114 0.56 -18.55 -14.38
CA PRO A 114 1.34 -19.45 -13.55
C PRO A 114 2.40 -18.69 -12.76
N HIS A 115 2.40 -18.88 -11.44
CA HIS A 115 3.40 -18.30 -10.55
C HIS A 115 3.93 -19.33 -9.55
N SER A 116 5.06 -19.02 -8.93
CA SER A 116 5.76 -19.86 -7.96
C SER A 116 6.02 -19.15 -6.63
N THR A 117 5.42 -17.99 -6.41
CA THR A 117 5.63 -17.14 -5.23
C THR A 117 5.43 -17.91 -3.92
N ASN A 118 4.43 -18.81 -3.87
CA ASN A 118 4.17 -19.66 -2.70
C ASN A 118 5.27 -20.69 -2.39
N LYS A 119 6.23 -20.91 -3.31
CA LYS A 119 7.21 -22.00 -3.21
C LYS A 119 8.65 -21.53 -3.21
N CYS A 120 8.91 -20.29 -3.62
CA CYS A 120 10.27 -19.82 -3.88
C CYS A 120 10.93 -19.16 -2.67
N PHE A 121 10.15 -18.61 -1.74
CA PHE A 121 10.67 -17.98 -0.53
C PHE A 121 10.87 -18.98 0.59
N GLN A 122 11.98 -18.85 1.30
CA GLN A 122 12.24 -19.50 2.56
C GLN A 122 11.74 -18.65 3.73
N ASP A 123 11.49 -19.24 4.90
CA ASP A 123 10.94 -18.52 6.06
C ASP A 123 11.81 -17.33 6.49
N TRP A 124 13.12 -17.46 6.44
CA TRP A 124 14.03 -16.36 6.77
C TRP A 124 13.95 -15.17 5.78
N GLN A 125 13.65 -15.45 4.50
CA GLN A 125 13.45 -14.41 3.49
C GLN A 125 12.13 -13.68 3.73
N LEU A 126 11.06 -14.42 4.06
CA LEU A 126 9.78 -13.84 4.40
C LEU A 126 9.81 -13.04 5.71
N ALA A 127 10.73 -13.36 6.63
CA ALA A 127 10.92 -12.59 7.85
C ALA A 127 11.42 -11.14 7.63
N HIS A 128 11.93 -10.82 6.44
CA HIS A 128 12.30 -9.45 6.08
C HIS A 128 11.10 -8.58 5.72
N PHE A 129 9.94 -9.19 5.41
CA PHE A 129 8.71 -8.47 5.08
C PHE A 129 7.83 -8.35 6.33
N ASP A 130 7.05 -7.28 6.40
CA ASP A 130 6.04 -7.15 7.44
C ASP A 130 4.99 -8.26 7.32
N GLN A 131 4.73 -8.96 8.43
CA GLN A 131 3.89 -10.15 8.41
C GLN A 131 2.41 -9.81 8.16
N ASP A 132 1.94 -8.67 8.64
CA ASP A 132 0.57 -8.21 8.41
C ASP A 132 0.38 -7.86 6.93
N TYR A 133 1.37 -7.21 6.31
CA TYR A 133 1.32 -6.84 4.90
C TYR A 133 1.50 -8.03 3.96
N LEU A 134 2.21 -9.08 4.38
CA LEU A 134 2.30 -10.31 3.60
C LEU A 134 0.94 -10.97 3.34
N SER A 135 -0.05 -10.71 4.17
CA SER A 135 -1.42 -11.22 3.99
C SER A 135 -2.09 -10.64 2.75
N SER A 136 -1.70 -9.42 2.30
CA SER A 136 -2.24 -8.78 1.10
C SER A 136 -1.98 -9.58 -0.19
N GLY A 137 -0.91 -10.37 -0.22
CA GLY A 137 -0.53 -11.22 -1.34
C GLY A 137 -0.95 -12.70 -1.18
N MET A 138 -2.00 -12.98 -0.39
CA MET A 138 -2.46 -14.34 -0.11
C MET A 138 -3.95 -14.53 -0.46
N ASN A 139 -4.29 -15.77 -0.81
CA ASN A 139 -5.66 -16.25 -0.91
C ASN A 139 -5.74 -17.73 -0.50
N ASP A 140 -6.89 -18.38 -0.67
CA ASP A 140 -7.11 -19.80 -0.34
C ASP A 140 -6.14 -20.78 -1.04
N ARG A 141 -5.53 -20.38 -2.15
CA ARG A 141 -4.56 -21.18 -2.91
C ARG A 141 -3.13 -20.99 -2.41
N GLY A 142 -2.90 -20.00 -1.56
CA GLY A 142 -1.60 -19.65 -0.99
C GLY A 142 -1.13 -18.25 -1.42
N ARG A 143 0.17 -18.01 -1.30
CA ARG A 143 0.80 -16.73 -1.62
C ARG A 143 0.98 -16.54 -3.13
N PHE A 144 0.36 -15.52 -3.70
CA PHE A 144 0.53 -15.15 -5.10
C PHE A 144 1.51 -13.98 -5.30
N SER A 145 1.68 -13.10 -4.30
CA SER A 145 2.64 -11.99 -4.37
C SER A 145 3.26 -11.68 -3.00
N VAL A 146 4.30 -10.85 -2.99
CA VAL A 146 4.86 -10.23 -1.79
C VAL A 146 4.89 -8.71 -1.99
N PRO A 147 4.49 -7.90 -0.99
CA PRO A 147 4.56 -6.45 -1.08
C PRO A 147 6.01 -5.98 -0.97
N ILE A 148 6.45 -5.08 -1.84
CA ILE A 148 7.80 -4.48 -1.77
C ILE A 148 7.80 -3.06 -1.25
N SER A 149 6.70 -2.34 -1.47
CA SER A 149 6.43 -1.01 -0.93
C SER A 149 4.93 -0.77 -0.86
N PHE A 150 4.52 0.27 -0.15
CA PHE A 150 3.12 0.66 -0.06
C PHE A 150 2.96 2.18 0.04
N SER A 151 1.76 2.65 -0.32
CA SER A 151 1.33 4.04 -0.21
C SER A 151 0.03 4.12 0.57
N PRO A 152 -0.02 4.84 1.71
CA PRO A 152 -1.27 5.06 2.44
C PRO A 152 -2.13 6.14 1.78
N GLU A 153 -3.45 5.99 1.91
CA GLU A 153 -4.39 7.07 1.67
C GLU A 153 -4.45 7.99 2.89
N ILE A 154 -4.37 9.30 2.65
CA ILE A 154 -4.41 10.35 3.66
C ILE A 154 -5.36 11.47 3.27
N LEU A 155 -5.80 12.25 4.22
CA LEU A 155 -6.55 13.47 3.99
C LEU A 155 -5.58 14.65 3.82
N PHE A 156 -5.65 15.34 2.70
CA PHE A 156 -4.80 16.44 2.29
C PHE A 156 -5.58 17.73 2.17
N ILE A 157 -5.11 18.82 2.81
CA ILE A 157 -5.88 20.06 2.98
C ILE A 157 -4.99 21.26 2.67
N ASN A 158 -5.51 22.18 1.85
CA ASN A 158 -4.92 23.48 1.58
C ASN A 158 -5.35 24.49 2.65
N ASN A 159 -4.43 24.86 3.54
CA ASN A 159 -4.72 25.75 4.67
C ASN A 159 -5.21 27.12 4.23
N GLN A 160 -4.72 27.66 3.09
CA GLN A 160 -5.12 28.99 2.60
C GLN A 160 -6.61 29.08 2.23
N LEU A 161 -7.22 27.95 1.85
CA LEU A 161 -8.62 27.92 1.44
C LEU A 161 -9.58 27.73 2.63
N VAL A 162 -9.09 27.22 3.75
CA VAL A 162 -9.91 26.97 4.95
C VAL A 162 -9.67 27.96 6.08
N ASP A 163 -8.58 28.73 6.00
CA ASP A 163 -8.26 29.74 6.98
C ASP A 163 -9.37 30.81 7.09
N GLY A 164 -9.85 31.02 8.33
CA GLY A 164 -10.91 32.01 8.63
C GLY A 164 -12.33 31.54 8.34
N THR A 165 -12.53 30.29 7.89
CA THR A 165 -13.87 29.70 7.76
C THR A 165 -14.35 29.14 9.10
N GLU A 166 -15.62 29.37 9.46
CA GLU A 166 -16.20 28.85 10.71
C GLU A 166 -16.54 27.36 10.64
N SER A 167 -16.76 26.85 9.41
CA SER A 167 -17.14 25.46 9.14
C SER A 167 -16.00 24.47 9.28
N TYR A 168 -14.76 24.94 9.19
CA TYR A 168 -13.58 24.05 9.21
C TYR A 168 -12.99 23.85 10.61
N SER A 169 -12.79 22.59 10.96
CA SER A 169 -11.94 22.16 12.09
C SER A 169 -11.31 20.83 11.75
N PRO A 170 -9.98 20.65 11.93
CA PRO A 170 -9.31 19.38 11.69
C PRO A 170 -9.92 18.19 12.45
N GLU A 171 -10.41 18.44 13.67
CA GLU A 171 -11.02 17.41 14.51
C GLU A 171 -12.30 16.84 13.88
N ASN A 172 -13.08 17.69 13.20
CA ASN A 172 -14.30 17.26 12.50
C ASN A 172 -14.00 16.37 11.29
N LEU A 173 -12.81 16.48 10.72
CA LEU A 173 -12.41 15.67 9.56
C LEU A 173 -11.87 14.28 9.94
N SER A 174 -11.86 13.92 11.20
CA SER A 174 -11.44 12.61 11.67
C SER A 174 -12.40 11.48 11.30
N THR A 175 -13.63 11.81 10.87
CA THR A 175 -14.65 10.85 10.43
C THR A 175 -15.24 11.21 9.07
N LEU A 176 -15.76 10.22 8.35
CA LEU A 176 -16.44 10.44 7.07
C LEU A 176 -17.74 11.25 7.25
N GLU A 177 -18.43 11.05 8.36
CA GLU A 177 -19.62 11.82 8.73
C GLU A 177 -19.26 13.28 9.02
N GLY A 178 -18.14 13.50 9.71
CA GLY A 178 -17.61 14.84 9.97
C GLY A 178 -17.13 15.51 8.69
N LEU A 179 -16.48 14.78 7.78
CA LEU A 179 -16.11 15.27 6.45
C LEU A 179 -17.35 15.71 5.64
N ASN A 180 -18.41 14.88 5.64
CA ASN A 180 -19.68 15.23 5.00
C ASN A 180 -20.28 16.51 5.59
N SER A 181 -20.33 16.63 6.91
CA SER A 181 -20.88 17.79 7.61
C SER A 181 -20.05 19.05 7.31
N THR A 182 -18.72 18.97 7.37
CA THR A 182 -17.81 20.07 7.06
C THR A 182 -17.99 20.53 5.61
N SER A 183 -18.06 19.57 4.67
CA SER A 183 -18.27 19.86 3.25
C SER A 183 -19.56 20.65 3.01
N PHE A 184 -20.65 20.25 3.66
CA PHE A 184 -21.93 20.94 3.57
C PHE A 184 -21.90 22.38 4.12
N TYR A 185 -21.32 22.57 5.30
CA TYR A 185 -21.27 23.91 5.91
C TYR A 185 -20.29 24.83 5.20
N TYR A 186 -19.15 24.29 4.70
CA TYR A 186 -18.20 25.05 3.90
C TYR A 186 -18.82 25.56 2.59
N GLU A 187 -19.56 24.71 1.88
CA GLU A 187 -20.27 25.12 0.68
C GLU A 187 -21.28 26.21 0.99
N LYS A 188 -22.08 26.07 2.07
CA LYS A 188 -23.02 27.11 2.50
C LYS A 188 -22.38 28.45 2.87
N GLU A 189 -21.20 28.40 3.48
CA GLU A 189 -20.45 29.57 3.92
C GLU A 189 -19.78 30.30 2.74
N THR A 190 -19.18 29.51 1.81
CA THR A 190 -18.30 30.04 0.77
C THR A 190 -18.92 30.03 -0.63
N GLY A 191 -19.95 29.22 -0.86
CA GLY A 191 -20.52 28.93 -2.18
C GLY A 191 -19.56 28.09 -3.07
N LYS A 192 -18.61 27.38 -2.48
CA LYS A 192 -17.60 26.58 -3.19
C LYS A 192 -17.61 25.14 -2.72
N PRO A 193 -17.22 24.17 -3.59
CA PRO A 193 -17.02 22.80 -3.19
C PRO A 193 -15.88 22.69 -2.18
N PHE A 194 -15.91 21.62 -1.37
CA PHE A 194 -14.92 21.36 -0.31
C PHE A 194 -14.04 20.15 -0.58
N PHE A 195 -14.58 19.11 -1.23
CA PHE A 195 -13.97 17.79 -1.21
C PHE A 195 -13.84 17.16 -2.60
N THR A 196 -12.77 16.40 -2.78
CA THR A 196 -12.58 15.42 -3.86
C THR A 196 -11.83 14.19 -3.36
N ALA A 197 -11.67 13.19 -4.22
CA ALA A 197 -10.84 12.01 -3.90
C ALA A 197 -10.21 11.44 -5.17
N GLU A 198 -9.05 10.84 -5.01
CA GLU A 198 -8.37 10.09 -6.07
C GLU A 198 -9.19 8.88 -6.51
N SER A 199 -9.81 8.17 -5.54
CA SER A 199 -10.69 7.03 -5.80
C SER A 199 -11.89 7.00 -4.84
N PHE A 200 -13.08 7.20 -5.38
CA PHE A 200 -14.32 7.05 -4.61
C PHE A 200 -14.65 5.58 -4.35
N SER A 201 -14.27 4.69 -5.25
CA SER A 201 -14.42 3.24 -5.04
C SER A 201 -13.57 2.75 -3.87
N SER A 202 -12.38 3.32 -3.65
CA SER A 202 -11.55 3.02 -2.48
C SER A 202 -12.24 3.44 -1.18
N ILE A 203 -12.85 4.63 -1.14
CA ILE A 203 -13.60 5.11 0.03
C ILE A 203 -14.77 4.17 0.34
N ILE A 204 -15.51 3.74 -0.67
CA ILE A 204 -16.64 2.83 -0.48
C ILE A 204 -16.16 1.48 0.07
N ARG A 205 -15.12 0.89 -0.52
CA ARG A 205 -14.54 -0.37 -0.05
C ARG A 205 -14.04 -0.29 1.39
N THR A 206 -13.28 0.75 1.71
CA THR A 206 -12.75 0.98 3.06
C THR A 206 -13.88 1.17 4.07
N THR A 207 -14.93 1.90 3.69
CA THR A 207 -16.13 2.08 4.51
C THR A 207 -16.86 0.75 4.76
N MET A 208 -17.05 -0.07 3.72
CA MET A 208 -17.67 -1.39 3.86
C MET A 208 -16.84 -2.31 4.74
N ALA A 209 -15.51 -2.31 4.58
CA ALA A 209 -14.59 -3.07 5.43
C ALA A 209 -14.65 -2.61 6.91
N SER A 210 -14.82 -1.31 7.14
CA SER A 210 -15.03 -0.72 8.47
C SER A 210 -16.32 -1.22 9.15
N ARG A 211 -17.29 -1.65 8.36
CA ARG A 211 -18.56 -2.26 8.82
C ARG A 211 -18.54 -3.79 8.85
N GLY A 212 -17.35 -4.39 8.75
CA GLY A 212 -17.16 -5.83 8.87
C GLY A 212 -17.38 -6.62 7.57
N GLU A 213 -17.44 -5.97 6.41
CA GLU A 213 -17.41 -6.70 5.13
C GLU A 213 -16.02 -7.31 4.92
N ASP A 214 -16.03 -8.62 4.63
CA ASP A 214 -14.83 -9.35 4.28
C ASP A 214 -14.77 -9.58 2.76
N PHE A 215 -13.97 -8.78 2.08
CA PHE A 215 -13.78 -8.90 0.64
C PHE A 215 -12.86 -10.08 0.24
N HIS A 216 -12.14 -10.67 1.19
CA HIS A 216 -11.34 -11.87 0.92
C HIS A 216 -12.23 -13.12 0.76
N ALA A 217 -13.39 -13.13 1.42
CA ALA A 217 -14.31 -14.24 1.37
C ALA A 217 -15.39 -14.15 0.29
N LYS A 218 -15.64 -12.94 -0.25
CA LYS A 218 -16.73 -12.69 -1.21
C LYS A 218 -16.18 -12.34 -2.58
N ARG A 219 -16.69 -13.00 -3.61
CA ARG A 219 -16.30 -12.76 -5.02
C ARG A 219 -17.03 -11.58 -5.68
N ASN A 220 -18.16 -11.15 -5.13
CA ASN A 220 -18.98 -10.08 -5.69
C ASN A 220 -19.32 -9.04 -4.62
N VAL A 221 -19.26 -7.77 -5.00
CA VAL A 221 -19.79 -6.67 -4.18
C VAL A 221 -21.31 -6.73 -4.25
N ASP A 222 -21.92 -6.88 -3.10
CA ASP A 222 -23.36 -6.75 -2.99
C ASP A 222 -23.75 -5.27 -2.89
N ILE A 223 -24.04 -4.67 -4.05
CA ILE A 223 -24.49 -3.26 -4.14
C ILE A 223 -25.85 -3.02 -3.47
N ASP A 224 -26.59 -4.08 -3.18
CA ASP A 224 -27.86 -4.01 -2.44
C ASP A 224 -27.68 -4.13 -0.93
N SER A 225 -26.47 -4.44 -0.46
CA SER A 225 -26.16 -4.51 0.97
C SER A 225 -26.35 -3.17 1.67
N ASP A 226 -26.73 -3.23 2.95
CA ASP A 226 -26.85 -2.01 3.77
C ASP A 226 -25.51 -1.30 3.95
N ASN A 227 -24.41 -2.04 3.95
CA ASN A 227 -23.07 -1.47 4.07
C ASN A 227 -22.67 -0.68 2.83
N PHE A 228 -22.94 -1.22 1.64
CA PHE A 228 -22.70 -0.50 0.39
C PHE A 228 -23.57 0.76 0.30
N LYS A 229 -24.88 0.63 0.54
CA LYS A 229 -25.80 1.77 0.52
C LYS A 229 -25.40 2.85 1.51
N TYR A 230 -24.89 2.48 2.67
CA TYR A 230 -24.40 3.44 3.66
C TYR A 230 -23.19 4.22 3.14
N ALA A 231 -22.18 3.50 2.66
CA ALA A 231 -20.95 4.11 2.10
C ALA A 231 -21.26 5.03 0.92
N TYR A 232 -22.09 4.56 -0.01
CA TYR A 232 -22.54 5.34 -1.17
C TYR A 232 -23.30 6.60 -0.77
N ASN A 233 -24.19 6.50 0.23
CA ASN A 233 -25.01 7.64 0.67
C ASN A 233 -24.18 8.76 1.30
N ILE A 234 -23.09 8.49 2.01
CA ILE A 234 -22.22 9.53 2.55
C ILE A 234 -21.68 10.38 1.41
N LEU A 235 -21.10 9.74 0.39
CA LEU A 235 -20.52 10.42 -0.76
C LEU A 235 -21.59 11.11 -1.62
N ALA A 236 -22.76 10.47 -1.80
CA ALA A 236 -23.87 11.04 -2.53
C ALA A 236 -24.44 12.31 -1.83
N GLN A 237 -24.42 12.38 -0.50
CA GLN A 237 -24.81 13.57 0.24
C GLN A 237 -23.85 14.75 -0.02
N ILE A 238 -22.53 14.49 -0.04
CA ILE A 238 -21.55 15.53 -0.36
C ILE A 238 -21.79 16.06 -1.77
N ALA A 239 -22.05 15.18 -2.76
CA ALA A 239 -22.36 15.56 -4.12
C ALA A 239 -23.70 16.35 -4.20
N PHE A 240 -24.76 15.87 -3.54
CA PHE A 240 -26.07 16.52 -3.53
C PHE A 240 -26.01 17.96 -2.98
N HIS A 241 -25.11 18.20 -2.05
CA HIS A 241 -24.87 19.54 -1.50
C HIS A 241 -23.93 20.40 -2.36
N GLN A 242 -23.56 19.96 -3.56
CA GLN A 242 -22.62 20.64 -4.45
C GLN A 242 -21.22 20.87 -3.82
N ALA A 243 -20.90 20.11 -2.80
CA ALA A 243 -19.67 20.22 -2.04
C ALA A 243 -18.57 19.28 -2.54
N LEU A 244 -18.80 18.56 -3.65
CA LEU A 244 -17.90 17.60 -4.28
C LEU A 244 -17.45 18.10 -5.64
N ILE A 245 -16.16 17.93 -5.97
CA ILE A 245 -15.67 18.01 -7.35
C ILE A 245 -15.41 16.58 -7.87
N LEU A 246 -15.91 16.33 -9.09
CA LEU A 246 -15.55 15.18 -9.90
C LEU A 246 -14.72 15.69 -11.08
N SER A 247 -13.47 15.33 -11.14
CA SER A 247 -12.56 15.73 -12.20
C SER A 247 -11.77 14.53 -12.69
N ASP A 248 -11.34 14.56 -13.95
CA ASP A 248 -10.36 13.63 -14.48
C ASP A 248 -8.92 14.08 -14.12
N GLU A 249 -8.76 15.27 -13.55
CA GLU A 249 -7.50 15.74 -13.02
C GLU A 249 -7.18 15.06 -11.71
N ASP A 250 -5.89 14.94 -11.44
CA ASP A 250 -5.38 14.38 -10.18
C ASP A 250 -5.90 15.18 -8.98
N ALA A 251 -6.49 14.48 -8.01
CA ALA A 251 -7.09 15.12 -6.83
C ALA A 251 -6.08 15.95 -6.02
N SER A 252 -4.80 15.54 -6.00
CA SER A 252 -3.74 16.30 -5.34
C SER A 252 -3.47 17.62 -6.06
N GLN A 253 -3.49 17.64 -7.39
CA GLN A 253 -3.30 18.86 -8.18
C GLN A 253 -4.42 19.86 -7.95
N LEU A 254 -5.68 19.43 -7.87
CA LEU A 254 -6.80 20.33 -7.58
C LEU A 254 -6.62 21.06 -6.24
N VAL A 255 -6.11 20.38 -5.22
CA VAL A 255 -5.80 21.00 -3.91
C VAL A 255 -4.60 21.93 -4.00
N LEU A 256 -3.52 21.52 -4.69
CA LEU A 256 -2.30 22.32 -4.87
C LEU A 256 -2.57 23.58 -5.67
N ASN A 257 -3.41 23.51 -6.70
CA ASN A 257 -3.82 24.65 -7.53
C ASN A 257 -4.78 25.62 -6.81
N GLY A 258 -5.27 25.25 -5.61
CA GLY A 258 -6.23 26.06 -4.86
C GLY A 258 -7.66 26.03 -5.41
N GLU A 259 -8.01 25.00 -6.16
CA GLU A 259 -9.35 24.83 -6.73
C GLU A 259 -10.31 24.20 -5.73
N ILE A 260 -9.79 23.31 -4.86
CA ILE A 260 -10.56 22.67 -3.80
C ILE A 260 -9.74 22.59 -2.50
N PRO A 261 -10.37 22.76 -1.33
CA PRO A 261 -9.64 22.74 -0.06
C PRO A 261 -9.11 21.37 0.37
N CYS A 262 -9.82 20.29 0.04
CA CYS A 262 -9.62 19.01 0.71
C CYS A 262 -9.74 17.83 -0.26
N ALA A 263 -8.82 16.86 -0.14
CA ALA A 263 -8.87 15.61 -0.89
C ALA A 263 -8.39 14.41 -0.08
N ILE A 264 -8.94 13.21 -0.37
CA ILE A 264 -8.32 11.95 -0.01
C ILE A 264 -7.42 11.52 -1.17
N VAL A 265 -6.13 11.40 -0.89
CA VAL A 265 -5.09 11.10 -1.89
C VAL A 265 -4.11 10.05 -1.37
N ARG A 266 -3.45 9.36 -2.28
CA ARG A 266 -2.32 8.50 -1.94
C ARG A 266 -1.06 9.34 -1.74
N SER A 267 -0.20 8.91 -0.84
CA SER A 267 1.06 9.61 -0.56
C SER A 267 2.03 9.61 -1.76
N ASP A 268 2.03 8.55 -2.58
CA ASP A 268 2.86 8.48 -3.79
C ASP A 268 2.36 9.41 -4.91
N SER A 269 1.04 9.52 -5.11
CA SER A 269 0.46 10.49 -6.04
C SER A 269 0.77 11.93 -5.63
N LEU A 270 0.59 12.23 -4.36
CA LEU A 270 0.87 13.56 -3.82
C LEU A 270 2.33 13.96 -4.00
N MET A 271 3.27 13.02 -3.76
CA MET A 271 4.71 13.29 -3.87
C MET A 271 5.13 13.72 -5.28
N LYS A 272 4.42 13.29 -6.32
CA LYS A 272 4.71 13.67 -7.72
C LYS A 272 4.47 15.15 -7.99
N HIS A 273 3.66 15.82 -7.18
CA HIS A 273 3.15 17.15 -7.47
C HIS A 273 3.48 18.20 -6.41
N ILE A 274 3.71 17.79 -5.15
CA ILE A 274 3.94 18.73 -4.06
C ILE A 274 5.36 19.28 -4.09
N ASP A 275 5.48 20.61 -3.91
CA ASP A 275 6.78 21.22 -3.62
C ASP A 275 7.13 20.99 -2.14
N LYS A 276 8.25 20.35 -1.91
CA LYS A 276 8.70 20.01 -0.53
C LYS A 276 9.00 21.25 0.31
N GLU A 277 9.27 22.40 -0.30
CA GLU A 277 9.52 23.66 0.40
C GLU A 277 8.20 24.27 0.91
N ASP A 278 7.07 23.95 0.28
CA ASP A 278 5.74 24.50 0.60
C ASP A 278 4.89 23.59 1.48
N VAL A 279 5.42 22.48 1.98
CA VAL A 279 4.69 21.48 2.78
C VAL A 279 3.95 22.09 3.97
N ASP A 280 4.53 23.12 4.61
CA ASP A 280 3.91 23.81 5.76
C ASP A 280 2.63 24.60 5.40
N SER A 281 2.37 24.83 4.11
CA SER A 281 1.14 25.47 3.62
C SER A 281 -0.07 24.52 3.64
N TYR A 282 0.14 23.27 3.94
CA TYR A 282 -0.86 22.21 3.89
C TYR A 282 -0.98 21.48 5.24
N THR A 283 -2.14 20.89 5.45
CA THR A 283 -2.40 19.99 6.59
C THR A 283 -2.61 18.57 6.07
N PHE A 284 -1.98 17.60 6.73
CA PHE A 284 -2.08 16.17 6.43
C PHE A 284 -2.68 15.47 7.65
N LEU A 285 -3.84 14.87 7.46
CA LEU A 285 -4.55 14.16 8.51
C LEU A 285 -4.65 12.66 8.19
N PRO A 286 -4.83 11.81 9.20
CA PRO A 286 -5.20 10.42 8.99
C PRO A 286 -6.42 10.28 8.09
N TYR A 287 -6.50 9.14 7.38
CA TYR A 287 -7.71 8.77 6.65
C TYR A 287 -8.95 8.86 7.57
N PRO A 288 -10.05 9.49 7.15
CA PRO A 288 -11.23 9.65 7.98
C PRO A 288 -11.94 8.30 8.19
N TYR A 289 -12.17 7.95 9.45
CA TYR A 289 -12.85 6.70 9.80
C TYR A 289 -14.37 6.86 9.84
N LEU A 290 -15.09 5.74 9.93
CA LEU A 290 -16.51 5.74 10.27
C LEU A 290 -16.71 5.94 11.77
N GLU A 291 -17.66 6.80 12.21
CA GLU A 291 -17.92 7.05 13.64
C GLU A 291 -18.26 5.77 14.41
N ASN A 292 -19.04 4.86 13.81
CA ASN A 292 -19.50 3.63 14.44
C ASN A 292 -18.94 2.35 13.78
N GLY A 293 -17.80 2.47 13.07
CA GLY A 293 -17.11 1.36 12.43
C GLY A 293 -15.77 1.03 13.08
N GLU A 294 -15.14 -0.03 12.61
CA GLU A 294 -13.73 -0.25 12.87
C GLU A 294 -12.92 0.84 12.17
N LYS A 295 -11.82 1.26 12.77
CA LYS A 295 -10.88 2.16 12.12
C LYS A 295 -10.12 1.41 11.04
N VAL A 296 -10.44 1.68 9.80
CA VAL A 296 -9.86 1.05 8.62
C VAL A 296 -9.34 2.13 7.68
N TYR A 297 -8.16 1.93 7.13
CA TYR A 297 -7.53 2.85 6.17
C TYR A 297 -7.01 2.10 4.94
N GLY A 298 -7.01 2.77 3.78
CA GLY A 298 -6.54 2.20 2.51
C GLY A 298 -5.00 2.16 2.43
N LEU A 299 -4.47 1.02 1.98
CA LEU A 299 -3.08 0.87 1.55
C LEU A 299 -3.03 0.34 0.12
N HIS A 300 -2.18 0.96 -0.69
CA HIS A 300 -1.90 0.54 -2.05
C HIS A 300 -0.49 -0.02 -2.12
N PHE A 301 -0.37 -1.29 -2.51
CA PHE A 301 0.92 -1.98 -2.57
C PHE A 301 1.50 -1.95 -3.98
N CYS A 302 2.82 -1.75 -4.07
CA CYS A 302 3.61 -2.29 -5.16
C CYS A 302 4.02 -3.71 -4.76
N SER A 303 3.62 -4.69 -5.54
CA SER A 303 3.76 -6.11 -5.23
C SER A 303 4.60 -6.84 -6.26
N ALA A 304 5.31 -7.87 -5.80
CA ALA A 304 6.11 -8.74 -6.65
C ALA A 304 5.47 -10.13 -6.75
N MET A 305 5.19 -10.59 -7.97
CA MET A 305 4.78 -11.95 -8.29
C MET A 305 5.94 -12.68 -8.97
N VAL A 306 6.34 -13.85 -8.45
CA VAL A 306 7.39 -14.67 -9.06
C VAL A 306 6.75 -15.65 -10.04
N THR A 307 6.99 -15.44 -11.33
CA THR A 307 6.44 -16.23 -12.44
C THR A 307 7.44 -17.22 -13.03
N ALA A 308 8.69 -17.24 -12.51
CA ALA A 308 9.72 -18.19 -12.88
C ALA A 308 9.27 -19.65 -12.65
N LYS A 309 9.56 -20.54 -13.61
CA LYS A 309 9.20 -21.96 -13.54
C LYS A 309 10.38 -22.86 -13.18
N LYS A 310 11.61 -22.40 -13.44
CA LYS A 310 12.82 -23.18 -13.15
C LYS A 310 13.28 -22.90 -11.71
N GLU A 311 13.54 -23.94 -10.95
CA GLU A 311 13.90 -23.88 -9.54
C GLU A 311 15.03 -22.88 -9.24
N LYS A 312 16.11 -22.91 -10.02
CA LYS A 312 17.23 -21.97 -9.85
C LYS A 312 16.83 -20.52 -10.08
N GLU A 313 15.96 -20.29 -11.06
CA GLU A 313 15.47 -18.95 -11.40
C GLU A 313 14.48 -18.46 -10.33
N MET A 314 13.62 -19.36 -9.80
CA MET A 314 12.70 -19.07 -8.69
C MET A 314 13.46 -18.60 -7.43
N TYR A 315 14.48 -19.37 -7.00
CA TYR A 315 15.26 -19.02 -5.82
C TYR A 315 16.12 -17.77 -6.03
N ALA A 316 16.67 -17.57 -7.24
CA ALA A 316 17.38 -16.35 -7.58
C ALA A 316 16.47 -15.11 -7.55
N ALA A 317 15.21 -15.26 -8.00
CA ALA A 317 14.21 -14.20 -7.91
C ALA A 317 13.83 -13.88 -6.46
N ALA A 318 13.60 -14.90 -5.62
CA ALA A 318 13.29 -14.70 -4.21
C ALA A 318 14.44 -14.05 -3.44
N GLU A 319 15.69 -14.41 -3.75
CA GLU A 319 16.88 -13.80 -3.16
C GLU A 319 17.00 -12.31 -3.54
N PHE A 320 16.81 -11.99 -4.82
CA PHE A 320 16.80 -10.60 -5.28
C PHE A 320 15.69 -9.78 -4.61
N LEU A 321 14.47 -10.31 -4.53
CA LEU A 321 13.34 -9.61 -3.91
C LEU A 321 13.54 -9.41 -2.40
N SER A 322 14.10 -10.39 -1.70
CA SER A 322 14.47 -10.26 -0.28
C SER A 322 15.54 -9.19 -0.08
N TRP A 323 16.57 -9.16 -0.94
CA TRP A 323 17.59 -8.11 -0.93
C TRP A 323 16.99 -6.73 -1.26
N LEU A 324 16.11 -6.64 -2.25
CA LEU A 324 15.40 -5.41 -2.61
C LEU A 324 14.57 -4.87 -1.44
N CYS A 325 13.81 -5.75 -0.77
CA CYS A 325 13.06 -5.40 0.43
C CYS A 325 13.97 -4.89 1.55
N SER A 326 15.12 -5.53 1.78
CA SER A 326 16.11 -5.07 2.78
C SER A 326 16.73 -3.70 2.48
N ASN A 327 16.64 -3.24 1.23
CA ASN A 327 17.02 -1.90 0.78
C ASN A 327 15.79 -1.00 0.53
N GLY A 328 14.68 -1.28 1.18
CA GLY A 328 13.39 -0.63 0.96
C GLY A 328 13.44 0.88 1.20
N ASP A 329 14.23 1.38 2.15
CA ASP A 329 14.46 2.81 2.39
C ASP A 329 15.05 3.53 1.17
N ARG A 330 15.96 2.86 0.47
CA ARG A 330 16.57 3.39 -0.76
C ARG A 330 15.64 3.26 -1.96
N LEU A 331 14.85 2.18 -2.00
CA LEU A 331 13.85 1.97 -3.03
C LEU A 331 12.76 3.04 -2.97
N THR A 332 12.30 3.39 -1.76
CA THR A 332 11.19 4.32 -1.55
C THR A 332 11.62 5.76 -1.33
N ALA A 333 12.93 6.05 -1.37
CA ALA A 333 13.44 7.41 -1.18
C ALA A 333 12.83 8.38 -2.20
N ASP A 334 12.27 9.48 -1.73
CA ASP A 334 11.66 10.55 -2.54
C ASP A 334 10.48 10.14 -3.43
N THR A 335 9.82 9.02 -3.14
CA THR A 335 8.75 8.46 -3.98
C THR A 335 7.35 8.62 -3.41
N GLY A 336 7.21 8.98 -2.14
CA GLY A 336 5.94 8.94 -1.42
C GLY A 336 5.48 7.53 -1.01
N PHE A 337 6.17 6.49 -1.46
CA PHE A 337 5.98 5.13 -0.96
C PHE A 337 6.71 4.91 0.36
N PHE A 338 6.24 3.94 1.11
CA PHE A 338 6.87 3.41 2.32
C PHE A 338 7.35 1.98 2.08
N PRO A 339 8.49 1.57 2.67
CA PRO A 339 8.98 0.21 2.52
C PRO A 339 8.12 -0.79 3.31
N SER A 340 7.90 -1.97 2.75
CA SER A 340 7.12 -3.06 3.37
C SER A 340 7.96 -4.05 4.15
N TRP A 341 9.10 -3.63 4.69
CA TRP A 341 9.93 -4.48 5.55
C TRP A 341 9.30 -4.71 6.92
N ALA A 342 9.77 -5.75 7.61
CA ALA A 342 9.37 -6.01 8.98
C ALA A 342 9.83 -4.89 9.93
N VAL A 343 8.94 -4.46 10.81
CA VAL A 343 9.21 -3.53 11.90
C VAL A 343 9.26 -4.28 13.22
N SER A 344 10.05 -3.78 14.18
CA SER A 344 10.12 -4.36 15.52
C SER A 344 8.86 -4.05 16.32
N GLU A 345 8.56 -4.86 17.33
CA GLU A 345 7.41 -4.61 18.21
C GLU A 345 7.49 -3.21 18.85
N GLY A 346 6.46 -2.40 18.65
CA GLY A 346 6.37 -1.02 19.13
C GLY A 346 7.01 0.03 18.21
N GLU A 347 7.61 -0.36 17.08
CA GLU A 347 8.02 0.53 16.01
C GLU A 347 6.91 0.65 14.96
N THR A 348 6.92 1.76 14.20
CA THR A 348 6.08 1.97 13.01
C THR A 348 6.97 2.05 11.79
N HIS A 349 6.42 1.78 10.60
CA HIS A 349 7.14 1.92 9.33
C HIS A 349 7.71 3.33 9.17
N THR A 350 6.97 4.32 9.67
CA THR A 350 7.35 5.73 9.62
C THR A 350 8.51 6.09 10.55
N SER A 351 8.69 5.37 11.67
CA SER A 351 9.75 5.68 12.65
C SER A 351 11.17 5.58 12.08
N ARG A 352 11.36 4.80 11.02
CA ARG A 352 12.65 4.63 10.33
C ARG A 352 12.90 5.67 9.24
N ILE A 353 11.85 6.21 8.62
CA ILE A 353 11.94 7.11 7.45
C ILE A 353 11.93 8.58 7.87
N ILE A 354 11.35 8.93 9.01
CA ILE A 354 11.12 10.30 9.50
C ILE A 354 12.40 11.14 9.68
N GLY A 355 13.58 10.63 9.37
CA GLY A 355 14.85 11.25 9.75
C GLY A 355 15.25 12.52 9.00
N SER A 356 14.84 12.78 7.77
CA SER A 356 15.47 13.82 6.96
C SER A 356 14.57 14.66 6.04
N ASP A 357 13.42 14.19 5.61
CA ASP A 357 12.57 14.90 4.65
C ASP A 357 11.30 15.44 5.32
N ALA A 358 10.98 16.73 5.07
CA ALA A 358 9.80 17.39 5.64
C ALA A 358 8.50 16.69 5.22
N PHE A 359 8.42 16.22 3.98
CA PHE A 359 7.26 15.51 3.45
C PHE A 359 7.01 14.20 4.20
N TYR A 360 8.02 13.32 4.31
CA TYR A 360 7.88 12.06 5.05
C TYR A 360 7.59 12.27 6.54
N ARG A 361 8.08 13.37 7.13
CA ARG A 361 7.78 13.69 8.52
C ARG A 361 6.31 14.00 8.74
N VAL A 362 5.68 14.81 7.88
CA VAL A 362 4.27 15.20 8.05
C VAL A 362 3.32 14.09 7.66
N ILE A 363 3.54 13.42 6.54
CA ILE A 363 2.73 12.27 6.11
C ILE A 363 2.96 11.09 7.04
N GLY A 364 4.20 10.85 7.44
CA GLY A 364 4.55 9.82 8.40
C GLY A 364 3.85 9.99 9.74
N ASN A 365 3.67 11.22 10.22
CA ASN A 365 2.90 11.48 11.43
C ASN A 365 1.42 11.09 11.27
N ALA A 366 0.79 11.45 10.14
CA ALA A 366 -0.59 11.05 9.86
C ALA A 366 -0.71 9.51 9.73
N PHE A 367 0.21 8.88 9.00
CA PHE A 367 0.22 7.43 8.82
C PHE A 367 0.51 6.68 10.13
N SER A 368 1.46 7.13 10.95
CA SER A 368 1.74 6.54 12.26
C SER A 368 0.53 6.53 13.20
N GLN A 369 -0.32 7.56 13.14
CA GLN A 369 -1.57 7.58 13.90
C GLN A 369 -2.54 6.52 13.38
N MET A 370 -2.59 6.27 12.06
CA MET A 370 -3.42 5.21 11.48
C MET A 370 -2.93 3.83 11.89
N GLU A 371 -1.62 3.56 11.82
CA GLU A 371 -1.02 2.29 12.25
C GLU A 371 -1.31 1.98 13.73
N GLN A 372 -1.25 2.99 14.60
CA GLN A 372 -1.50 2.82 16.05
C GLN A 372 -2.96 2.60 16.42
N THR A 373 -3.89 3.09 15.63
CA THR A 373 -5.31 3.18 16.01
C THR A 373 -6.24 2.37 15.14
N GLY A 374 -5.82 1.93 13.98
CA GLY A 374 -6.64 1.26 13.00
C GLY A 374 -5.97 0.03 12.40
N ARG A 375 -6.65 -0.58 11.44
CA ARG A 375 -6.11 -1.66 10.62
C ARG A 375 -6.10 -1.27 9.14
N PRO A 376 -5.12 -1.74 8.38
CA PRO A 376 -5.10 -1.49 6.95
C PRO A 376 -6.20 -2.28 6.23
N TYR A 377 -6.70 -1.72 5.16
CA TYR A 377 -7.47 -2.40 4.14
C TYR A 377 -6.59 -2.55 2.88
N TYR A 378 -6.54 -3.75 2.36
CA TYR A 378 -5.79 -4.06 1.15
C TYR A 378 -6.74 -4.25 -0.01
N SER A 379 -6.47 -3.56 -1.11
CA SER A 379 -7.24 -3.71 -2.35
C SER A 379 -6.92 -5.00 -3.13
N GLY A 380 -6.31 -5.98 -2.49
CA GLY A 380 -5.75 -7.17 -3.13
C GLY A 380 -6.73 -8.31 -3.40
N ASN A 381 -7.98 -8.08 -3.80
CA ASN A 381 -8.90 -9.18 -4.05
C ASN A 381 -9.16 -9.45 -5.55
N PRO A 382 -9.44 -10.72 -5.94
CA PRO A 382 -9.33 -11.17 -7.33
C PRO A 382 -10.34 -10.51 -8.29
N SER A 383 -10.00 -10.55 -9.49
CA SER A 383 -10.38 -10.07 -10.80
C SER A 383 -11.82 -9.69 -11.11
N GLU A 384 -12.81 -10.38 -10.62
CA GLU A 384 -14.21 -9.94 -10.80
C GLU A 384 -14.44 -8.56 -10.17
N TYR A 385 -13.59 -8.22 -9.18
CA TYR A 385 -13.60 -6.91 -8.54
C TYR A 385 -12.80 -5.86 -9.31
N TYR A 386 -11.67 -6.21 -9.92
CA TYR A 386 -10.85 -5.24 -10.64
C TYR A 386 -11.61 -4.57 -11.77
N GLU A 387 -12.23 -5.35 -12.68
CA GLU A 387 -13.06 -4.80 -13.76
C GLU A 387 -14.33 -4.13 -13.19
N ASN A 388 -14.98 -4.72 -12.20
CA ASN A 388 -16.18 -4.17 -11.60
C ASN A 388 -15.92 -2.87 -10.84
N TRP A 389 -14.81 -2.75 -10.12
CA TRP A 389 -14.50 -1.52 -9.38
C TRP A 389 -14.08 -0.37 -10.28
N GLN A 390 -13.37 -0.62 -11.38
CA GLN A 390 -13.10 0.42 -12.37
C GLN A 390 -14.39 0.89 -13.04
N THR A 391 -15.22 -0.04 -13.47
CA THR A 391 -16.54 0.26 -14.03
C THR A 391 -17.41 0.99 -13.00
N PHE A 392 -17.37 0.56 -11.73
CA PHE A 392 -18.09 1.23 -10.65
C PHE A 392 -17.59 2.66 -10.43
N GLU A 393 -16.29 2.91 -10.42
CA GLU A 393 -15.72 4.26 -10.27
C GLU A 393 -16.23 5.19 -11.39
N GLN A 394 -16.25 4.68 -12.62
CA GLN A 394 -16.77 5.40 -13.78
C GLN A 394 -18.28 5.67 -13.65
N ASP A 395 -19.07 4.65 -13.36
CA ASP A 395 -20.51 4.75 -13.12
C ASP A 395 -20.83 5.70 -11.96
N TYR A 396 -20.04 5.63 -10.88
CA TYR A 396 -20.21 6.51 -9.73
C TYR A 396 -20.00 7.97 -10.15
N ARG A 397 -18.90 8.27 -10.84
CA ARG A 397 -18.59 9.62 -11.31
C ARG A 397 -19.68 10.15 -12.25
N GLU A 398 -20.18 9.34 -13.18
CA GLU A 398 -21.27 9.70 -14.08
C GLU A 398 -22.56 10.00 -13.31
N ARG A 399 -22.96 9.16 -12.37
CA ARG A 399 -24.18 9.37 -11.56
C ARG A 399 -24.06 10.59 -10.66
N MET A 400 -22.89 10.81 -10.05
CA MET A 400 -22.67 11.98 -9.19
C MET A 400 -22.63 13.28 -10.00
N SER A 401 -22.10 13.28 -11.22
CA SER A 401 -22.12 14.45 -12.09
C SER A 401 -23.55 14.93 -12.38
N HIS A 402 -24.50 14.01 -12.56
CA HIS A 402 -25.91 14.34 -12.70
C HIS A 402 -26.52 15.01 -11.45
N LEU A 403 -26.00 14.72 -10.26
CA LEU A 403 -26.44 15.39 -9.02
C LEU A 403 -25.86 16.80 -8.89
N LEU A 404 -24.69 17.05 -9.47
CA LEU A 404 -24.04 18.36 -9.45
C LEU A 404 -24.63 19.34 -10.48
N ASP A 405 -25.35 18.85 -11.49
CA ASP A 405 -25.98 19.64 -12.53
C ASP A 405 -27.35 20.25 -12.08
N TYR A 406 -27.84 19.90 -10.90
CA TYR A 406 -29.09 20.42 -10.30
C TYR A 406 -28.82 21.45 -9.22
#